data_ce27662051dc9f1704823103412bd834
#
_entry.id   ce27662051dc9f1704823103412bd834
#
_cell.length_a   1.000
_cell.length_b   1.000
_cell.length_c   1.000
_cell.angle_alpha   90.00
_cell.angle_beta   90.00
_cell.angle_gamma   90.00
#
_symmetry.space_group_name_H-M   'P 1'
#
loop_
_entity.id
_entity.type
_entity.pdbx_description
1 polymer ?
#
loop_
_entity_poly.entity_id
_entity_poly.type
_entity_poly.pdbx_seq_one_letter_code
_entity_poly.pdbx_strand_id
1 'polypeptide(L)' 'MINLLIIVLRAVVACANALIAVLELIRELIN' A
#
# COMPACT_ATOMS: atom_id res chain seq x y z
N MET A 1 -10.36 10.12 21.72
CA MET A 1 -8.94 10.25 21.43
C MET A 1 -8.56 9.40 20.22
N ILE A 2 -7.82 9.96 19.29
CA ILE A 2 -7.40 9.23 18.10
C ILE A 2 -6.34 8.21 18.48
N ASN A 3 -6.54 6.97 18.05
CA ASN A 3 -5.58 5.91 18.33
C ASN A 3 -4.48 5.93 17.28
N LEU A 4 -3.29 6.37 17.67
CA LEU A 4 -2.13 6.44 16.79
C LEU A 4 -1.77 5.08 16.21
N LEU A 5 -1.96 4.01 16.96
CA LEU A 5 -1.68 2.67 16.49
C LEU A 5 -2.50 2.31 15.26
N ILE A 6 -3.78 2.65 15.27
CA ILE A 6 -4.66 2.39 14.13
C ILE A 6 -4.22 3.20 12.91
N ILE A 7 -3.83 4.46 13.11
CA ILE A 7 -3.39 5.34 12.03
C ILE A 7 -2.12 4.77 11.39
N VAL A 8 -1.15 4.35 12.20
CA VAL A 8 0.10 3.78 11.72
C VAL A 8 -0.14 2.49 10.96
N LEU A 9 -0.99 1.61 11.49
CA LEU A 9 -1.32 0.36 10.81
C LEU A 9 -1.97 0.61 9.46
N ARG A 10 -2.88 1.56 9.38
CA ARG A 10 -3.53 1.90 8.12
C ARG A 10 -2.54 2.48 7.12
N ALA A 11 -1.61 3.30 7.58
CA ALA A 11 -0.57 3.87 6.73
C ALA A 11 0.31 2.77 6.13
N VAL A 12 0.72 1.80 6.95
CA VAL A 12 1.53 0.67 6.50
C VAL A 12 0.78 -0.16 5.46
N VAL A 13 -0.48 -0.47 5.72
CA VAL A 13 -1.30 -1.25 4.79
C VAL A 13 -1.48 -0.49 3.47
N ALA A 14 -1.75 0.80 3.52
CA ALA A 14 -1.91 1.62 2.32
C ALA A 14 -0.62 1.64 1.49
N CYS A 15 0.52 1.79 2.12
CA CYS A 15 1.82 1.76 1.43
C CYS A 15 2.07 0.41 0.77
N ALA A 16 1.78 -0.68 1.48
CA ALA A 16 1.95 -2.03 0.93
C ALA A 16 1.06 -2.24 -0.29
N ASN A 17 -0.20 -1.82 -0.20
CA ASN A 17 -1.13 -1.93 -1.32
C ASN A 17 -0.69 -1.09 -2.53
N ALA A 18 -0.15 0.09 -2.29
CA ALA A 18 0.35 0.95 -3.36
C ALA A 18 1.52 0.29 -4.09
N LEU A 19 2.43 -0.34 -3.37
CA LEU A 19 3.55 -1.06 -3.97
C LEU A 19 3.07 -2.22 -4.83
N ILE A 20 2.10 -2.98 -4.36
CA ILE A 20 1.53 -4.09 -5.12
C ILE A 20 0.89 -3.58 -6.40
N ALA A 21 0.14 -2.48 -6.33
CA ALA A 21 -0.50 -1.89 -7.50
C ALA A 21 0.53 -1.44 -8.55
N VAL A 22 1.61 -0.82 -8.12
CA VAL A 22 2.69 -0.39 -9.02
C VAL A 22 3.33 -1.59 -9.69
N LEU A 23 3.60 -2.64 -8.94
CA LEU A 23 4.18 -3.86 -9.48
C LEU A 23 3.27 -4.52 -10.51
N GLU A 24 1.96 -4.51 -10.28
CA GLU A 24 1.00 -5.05 -11.24
C GLU A 24 1.00 -4.26 -12.54
N LEU A 25 1.08 -2.94 -12.47
CA LEU A 25 1.16 -2.11 -13.66
C LEU A 25 2.43 -2.38 -14.47
N ILE A 26 3.56 -2.48 -13.80
CA ILE A 26 4.82 -2.81 -14.45
C ILE A 26 4.75 -4.18 -15.11
N ARG A 27 4.12 -5.12 -14.44
CA ARG A 27 3.94 -6.47 -14.94
C ARG A 27 3.13 -6.49 -16.24
N GLU A 28 2.08 -5.70 -16.30
CA GLU A 28 1.26 -5.58 -17.53
C GLU A 28 2.07 -5.00 -18.68
N LEU A 29 2.93 -4.04 -18.40
CA LEU A 29 3.77 -3.44 -19.44
C LEU A 29 4.83 -4.40 -19.94
N ILE A 30 5.38 -5.24 -19.07
CA ILE A 30 6.42 -6.21 -19.42
C ILE A 30 5.82 -7.43 -20.10
N ASN A 31 4.68 -7.87 -19.62
CA ASN A 31 3.96 -8.98 -20.21
C ASN A 31 3.19 -8.49 -21.43
#